data_7d57e8178bfe54b6537b61ba322fcae5
#
_entry.id   7d57e8178bfe54b6537b61ba322fcae5
#
_cell.length_a   1.000
_cell.length_b   1.000
_cell.length_c   1.000
_cell.angle_alpha   90.00
_cell.angle_beta   90.00
_cell.angle_gamma   90.00
#
_symmetry.space_group_name_H-M   'P 1'
#
loop_
_entity.id
_entity.type
_entity.pdbx_description
1 polymer ?
#
loop_
_entity_poly.entity_id
_entity_poly.type
_entity_poly.pdbx_seq_one_letter_code
_entity_poly.pdbx_strand_id
1 'polypeptide(L)'
;VLASIGHGLGVFIYALAAASGLSYLLNHFQSVFLVLQLLGAGLLLWLGLRILKTTFMVAQRHADIPSSTKQPAALQYAFSYGFLIAVFNPKIAAFFISLFSQFLEQGQLVILHLSMAGLAGFIDMAVYVFYAILASTAIVNGLMERYARLRDVIFAVILISLALSLFASNLNLF
;
A
#
# COMPACT_ATOMS: atom_id res chain seq x y z
N VAL A 1 -9.89 -8.00 -13.83
CA VAL A 1 -9.96 -6.59 -14.28
C VAL A 1 -11.01 -5.81 -13.47
N LEU A 2 -12.32 -6.19 -13.45
CA LEU A 2 -13.36 -5.43 -12.72
C LEU A 2 -13.04 -5.30 -11.22
N ALA A 3 -12.57 -6.36 -10.57
CA ALA A 3 -12.13 -6.29 -9.18
C ALA A 3 -10.94 -5.33 -8.98
N SER A 4 -10.01 -5.28 -9.94
CA SER A 4 -8.87 -4.37 -9.90
C SER A 4 -9.30 -2.90 -10.00
N ILE A 5 -10.29 -2.61 -10.85
CA ILE A 5 -10.85 -1.25 -10.96
C ILE A 5 -11.56 -0.86 -9.65
N GLY A 6 -12.36 -1.76 -9.10
CA GLY A 6 -13.01 -1.53 -7.81
C GLY A 6 -12.00 -1.30 -6.68
N HIS A 7 -10.94 -2.10 -6.63
CA HIS A 7 -9.86 -1.97 -5.64
C HIS A 7 -9.16 -0.62 -5.77
N GLY A 8 -8.74 -0.23 -6.98
CA GLY A 8 -8.07 1.07 -7.21
C GLY A 8 -8.96 2.28 -6.85
N LEU A 9 -10.28 2.20 -7.11
CA LEU A 9 -11.21 3.23 -6.66
C LEU A 9 -11.32 3.28 -5.13
N GLY A 10 -11.35 2.13 -4.47
CA GLY A 10 -11.33 2.05 -3.01
C GLY A 10 -10.06 2.65 -2.42
N VAL A 11 -8.91 2.34 -3.02
CA VAL A 11 -7.61 2.93 -2.66
C VAL A 11 -7.61 4.45 -2.86
N PHE A 12 -8.13 4.94 -3.98
CA PHE A 12 -8.24 6.39 -4.24
C PHE A 12 -9.04 7.10 -3.15
N ILE A 13 -10.24 6.61 -2.83
CA ILE A 13 -11.09 7.19 -1.78
C ILE A 13 -10.39 7.15 -0.43
N TYR A 14 -9.74 6.03 -0.13
CA TYR A 14 -9.01 5.86 1.12
C TYR A 14 -7.82 6.83 1.23
N ALA A 15 -7.03 6.93 0.16
CA ALA A 15 -5.89 7.83 0.05
C ALA A 15 -6.31 9.31 0.19
N LEU A 16 -7.44 9.68 -0.44
CA LEU A 16 -7.99 11.03 -0.32
C LEU A 16 -8.43 11.34 1.11
N ALA A 17 -9.13 10.41 1.76
CA ALA A 17 -9.54 10.57 3.15
C ALA A 17 -8.34 10.67 4.10
N ALA A 18 -7.31 9.84 3.89
CA ALA A 18 -6.07 9.88 4.67
C ALA A 18 -5.33 11.21 4.47
N ALA A 19 -5.11 11.65 3.23
CA ALA A 19 -4.42 12.91 2.93
C ALA A 19 -5.15 14.11 3.53
N SER A 20 -6.48 14.19 3.36
CA SER A 20 -7.28 15.30 3.89
C SER A 20 -7.35 15.29 5.42
N GLY A 21 -7.53 14.11 6.01
CA GLY A 21 -7.58 13.96 7.47
C GLY A 21 -6.24 14.27 8.14
N LEU A 22 -5.15 13.79 7.58
CA LEU A 22 -3.80 14.08 8.08
C LEU A 22 -3.44 15.55 7.91
N SER A 23 -3.82 16.18 6.80
CA SER A 23 -3.63 17.62 6.58
C SER A 23 -4.41 18.45 7.62
N TYR A 24 -5.64 18.05 7.95
CA TYR A 24 -6.40 18.67 9.02
C TYR A 24 -5.70 18.56 10.38
N LEU A 25 -5.21 17.37 10.71
CA LEU A 25 -4.45 17.12 11.95
C LEU A 25 -3.17 17.95 12.01
N LEU A 26 -2.44 18.02 10.91
CA LEU A 26 -1.19 18.80 10.83
C LEU A 26 -1.44 20.30 11.08
N ASN A 27 -2.54 20.84 10.55
CA ASN A 27 -2.86 22.28 10.69
C ASN A 27 -3.47 22.65 12.05
N HIS A 28 -4.15 21.71 12.74
CA HIS A 28 -4.90 22.01 13.97
C HIS A 28 -4.38 21.28 15.20
N PHE A 29 -3.74 20.10 15.03
CA PHE A 29 -3.32 19.22 16.12
C PHE A 29 -1.94 18.61 15.84
N GLN A 30 -0.90 19.44 15.76
CA GLN A 30 0.45 19.02 15.40
C GLN A 30 1.01 17.86 16.23
N SER A 31 0.76 17.88 17.55
CA SER A 31 1.21 16.78 18.44
C SER A 31 0.59 15.42 18.08
N VAL A 32 -0.71 15.44 17.71
CA VAL A 32 -1.41 14.21 17.29
C VAL A 32 -0.86 13.74 15.94
N PHE A 33 -0.62 14.67 15.02
CA PHE A 33 -0.01 14.36 13.72
C PHE A 33 1.37 13.73 13.91
N LEU A 34 2.24 14.30 14.75
CA LEU A 34 3.57 13.77 15.05
C LEU A 34 3.51 12.35 15.60
N VAL A 35 2.61 12.08 16.55
CA VAL A 35 2.42 10.73 17.10
C VAL A 35 2.01 9.74 16.01
N LEU A 36 1.03 10.13 15.16
CA LEU A 36 0.61 9.28 14.03
C LEU A 36 1.74 9.05 13.02
N GLN A 37 2.54 10.07 12.74
CA GLN A 37 3.71 9.98 11.87
C GLN A 37 4.76 9.00 12.40
N LEU A 38 5.08 9.06 13.69
CA LEU A 38 6.04 8.16 14.32
C LEU A 38 5.51 6.72 14.40
N LEU A 39 4.23 6.53 14.74
CA LEU A 39 3.58 5.23 14.69
C LEU A 39 3.57 4.66 13.28
N GLY A 40 3.31 5.51 12.28
CA GLY A 40 3.37 5.16 10.88
C GLY A 40 4.77 4.73 10.43
N ALA A 41 5.81 5.48 10.83
CA ALA A 41 7.20 5.12 10.56
C ALA A 41 7.56 3.76 11.18
N GLY A 42 7.15 3.53 12.42
CA GLY A 42 7.32 2.23 13.10
C GLY A 42 6.64 1.08 12.35
N LEU A 43 5.42 1.31 11.84
CA LEU A 43 4.68 0.33 11.05
C LEU A 43 5.39 0.02 9.71
N LEU A 44 5.86 1.05 8.98
CA LEU A 44 6.60 0.85 7.73
C LEU A 44 7.89 0.05 7.98
N LEU A 45 8.62 0.39 9.03
CA LEU A 45 9.82 -0.34 9.42
C LEU A 45 9.51 -1.80 9.76
N TRP A 46 8.50 -2.04 10.60
CA TRP A 46 8.07 -3.40 10.95
C TRP A 46 7.65 -4.21 9.72
N LEU A 47 6.87 -3.60 8.81
CA LEU A 47 6.41 -4.26 7.59
C LEU A 47 7.58 -4.60 6.67
N GLY A 48 8.50 -3.66 6.46
CA GLY A 48 9.69 -3.87 5.65
C GLY A 48 10.58 -4.99 6.21
N LEU A 49 10.84 -4.99 7.52
CA LEU A 49 11.62 -6.04 8.18
C LEU A 49 10.90 -7.41 8.12
N ARG A 50 9.58 -7.42 8.29
CA ARG A 50 8.78 -8.64 8.16
C ARG A 50 8.86 -9.23 6.76
N ILE A 51 8.76 -8.41 5.72
CA ILE A 51 8.88 -8.86 4.33
C ILE A 51 10.27 -9.44 4.10
N LEU A 52 11.34 -8.77 4.52
CA LEU A 52 12.71 -9.31 4.42
C LEU A 52 12.82 -10.66 5.12
N LYS A 53 12.38 -10.73 6.38
CA LYS A 53 12.42 -11.98 7.15
C LYS A 53 11.70 -13.12 6.43
N THR A 54 10.49 -12.91 5.95
CA THR A 54 9.72 -13.94 5.23
C THR A 54 10.38 -14.32 3.91
N THR A 55 10.89 -13.36 3.15
CA THR A 55 11.55 -13.59 1.87
C THR A 55 12.83 -14.47 2.02
N PHE A 56 13.56 -14.31 3.11
CA PHE A 56 14.76 -15.10 3.36
C PHE A 56 14.49 -16.42 4.10
N MET A 57 13.46 -16.49 4.95
CA MET A 57 13.10 -17.73 5.66
C MET A 57 12.31 -18.73 4.81
N VAL A 58 11.46 -18.29 3.91
CA VAL A 58 10.61 -19.11 3.03
C VAL A 58 11.41 -19.75 1.88
N ALA A 59 12.68 -19.37 1.68
CA ALA A 59 13.57 -20.04 0.73
C ALA A 59 13.74 -21.56 1.01
N GLN A 60 13.25 -22.05 2.15
CA GLN A 60 13.32 -23.48 2.53
C GLN A 60 11.97 -24.22 2.50
N ARG A 61 10.86 -23.55 2.22
CA ARG A 61 9.55 -24.21 2.11
C ARG A 61 8.91 -23.90 0.77
N HIS A 62 8.91 -24.85 -0.12
CA HIS A 62 7.89 -24.93 -1.17
C HIS A 62 6.56 -25.13 -0.42
N ALA A 63 5.90 -24.06 -0.08
CA ALA A 63 4.58 -24.13 0.51
C ALA A 63 3.61 -24.43 -0.64
N ASP A 64 2.99 -25.61 -0.58
CA ASP A 64 1.76 -25.88 -1.31
C ASP A 64 0.79 -24.74 -1.08
N ILE A 65 0.63 -23.90 -2.10
CA ILE A 65 -0.41 -22.90 -2.12
C ILE A 65 -1.70 -23.71 -2.25
N PRO A 66 -2.59 -23.66 -1.25
CA PRO A 66 -3.88 -24.30 -1.42
C PRO A 66 -4.52 -23.62 -2.65
N SER A 67 -4.75 -24.41 -3.69
CA SER A 67 -5.55 -23.97 -4.82
C SER A 67 -6.91 -23.61 -4.27
N SER A 68 -7.12 -22.32 -4.01
CA SER A 68 -8.42 -21.81 -3.64
C SER A 68 -9.35 -22.14 -4.82
N THR A 69 -10.25 -23.08 -4.59
CA THR A 69 -11.34 -23.39 -5.49
C THR A 69 -12.05 -22.05 -5.79
N LYS A 70 -11.74 -21.51 -6.96
CA LYS A 70 -12.39 -20.32 -7.48
C LYS A 70 -13.85 -20.67 -7.70
N GLN A 71 -14.70 -20.39 -6.72
CA GLN A 71 -16.10 -20.16 -7.07
C GLN A 71 -16.10 -18.92 -7.99
N PRO A 72 -16.70 -19.02 -9.19
CA PRO A 72 -16.84 -17.85 -10.04
C PRO A 72 -17.76 -16.87 -9.30
N ALA A 73 -17.18 -15.91 -8.59
CA ALA A 73 -17.94 -14.76 -8.14
C ALA A 73 -18.58 -14.17 -9.38
N ALA A 74 -19.91 -14.10 -9.41
CA ALA A 74 -20.62 -13.57 -10.55
C ALA A 74 -20.00 -12.23 -10.93
N LEU A 75 -19.70 -12.02 -12.20
CA LEU A 75 -18.93 -10.87 -12.72
C LEU A 75 -19.43 -9.54 -12.16
N GLN A 76 -20.73 -9.46 -11.89
CA GLN A 76 -21.42 -8.31 -11.31
C GLN A 76 -20.97 -7.93 -9.90
N TYR A 77 -20.45 -8.87 -9.10
CA TYR A 77 -19.94 -8.59 -7.75
C TYR A 77 -18.44 -8.36 -7.68
N ALA A 78 -17.72 -8.61 -8.77
CA ALA A 78 -16.27 -8.51 -8.77
C ALA A 78 -15.78 -7.10 -8.45
N PHE A 79 -16.42 -6.06 -8.99
CA PHE A 79 -16.09 -4.67 -8.69
C PHE A 79 -16.32 -4.34 -7.21
N SER A 80 -17.51 -4.63 -6.69
CA SER A 80 -17.86 -4.36 -5.28
C SER A 80 -16.95 -5.12 -4.32
N TYR A 81 -16.59 -6.34 -4.65
CA TYR A 81 -15.67 -7.15 -3.86
C TYR A 81 -14.28 -6.52 -3.79
N GLY A 82 -13.72 -6.10 -4.94
CA GLY A 82 -12.43 -5.39 -4.97
C GLY A 82 -12.47 -4.08 -4.19
N PHE A 83 -13.53 -3.29 -4.36
CA PHE A 83 -13.74 -2.04 -3.65
C PHE A 83 -13.81 -2.22 -2.13
N LEU A 84 -14.64 -3.15 -1.66
CA LEU A 84 -14.81 -3.40 -0.22
C LEU A 84 -13.53 -3.93 0.43
N ILE A 85 -12.78 -4.79 -0.27
CA ILE A 85 -11.48 -5.25 0.22
C ILE A 85 -10.53 -4.08 0.42
N ALA A 86 -10.48 -3.11 -0.50
CA ALA A 86 -9.61 -1.95 -0.35
C ALA A 86 -10.04 -1.07 0.83
N VAL A 87 -11.34 -0.72 0.90
CA VAL A 87 -11.86 0.22 1.90
C VAL A 87 -11.80 -0.35 3.33
N PHE A 88 -12.08 -1.64 3.50
CA PHE A 88 -12.07 -2.28 4.82
C PHE A 88 -10.74 -2.95 5.18
N ASN A 89 -9.69 -2.73 4.40
CA ASN A 89 -8.38 -3.29 4.70
C ASN A 89 -7.58 -2.38 5.65
N PRO A 90 -7.42 -2.76 6.93
CA PRO A 90 -6.69 -1.92 7.89
C PRO A 90 -5.20 -1.78 7.55
N LYS A 91 -4.64 -2.73 6.76
CA LYS A 91 -3.26 -2.64 6.30
C LYS A 91 -3.08 -1.53 5.27
N ILE A 92 -4.03 -1.35 4.37
CA ILE A 92 -4.05 -0.25 3.39
C ILE A 92 -4.17 1.08 4.14
N ALA A 93 -5.07 1.13 5.13
CA ALA A 93 -5.23 2.28 6.01
C ALA A 93 -3.92 2.73 6.63
N ALA A 94 -3.32 1.83 7.37
CA ALA A 94 -2.09 2.09 8.10
C ALA A 94 -0.94 2.48 7.15
N PHE A 95 -0.86 1.85 5.98
CA PHE A 95 0.11 2.18 4.94
C PHE A 95 -0.06 3.62 4.43
N PHE A 96 -1.28 4.04 4.07
CA PHE A 96 -1.50 5.39 3.55
C PHE A 96 -1.35 6.47 4.61
N ILE A 97 -1.74 6.22 5.86
CA ILE A 97 -1.45 7.13 6.97
C ILE A 97 0.06 7.33 7.10
N SER A 98 0.82 6.24 7.10
CA SER A 98 2.28 6.28 7.23
C SER A 98 2.95 6.96 6.03
N LEU A 99 2.52 6.63 4.82
CA LEU A 99 3.10 7.16 3.59
C LEU A 99 2.82 8.66 3.47
N PHE A 100 1.56 9.07 3.61
CA PHE A 100 1.17 10.46 3.37
C PHE A 100 1.66 11.41 4.46
N SER A 101 1.83 10.93 5.69
CA SER A 101 2.43 11.75 6.74
C SER A 101 3.84 12.27 6.41
N GLN A 102 4.50 11.67 5.41
CA GLN A 102 5.84 12.10 4.95
C GLN A 102 5.79 13.26 3.94
N PHE A 103 4.68 13.40 3.23
CA PHE A 103 4.57 14.33 2.10
C PHE A 103 3.63 15.50 2.38
N LEU A 104 2.96 15.48 3.54
CA LEU A 104 2.04 16.54 3.92
C LEU A 104 2.79 17.67 4.63
N GLU A 105 2.56 18.88 4.16
CA GLU A 105 3.07 20.14 4.71
C GLU A 105 1.91 21.06 5.10
N GLN A 106 2.18 22.01 6.00
CA GLN A 106 1.18 22.98 6.40
C GLN A 106 0.77 23.88 5.22
N GLY A 107 -0.52 24.14 5.10
CA GLY A 107 -1.04 25.05 4.06
C GLY A 107 -1.05 24.48 2.65
N GLN A 108 -0.83 23.18 2.47
CA GLN A 108 -0.93 22.55 1.16
C GLN A 108 -2.34 22.66 0.57
N LEU A 109 -2.38 22.91 -0.75
CA LEU A 109 -3.62 23.00 -1.50
C LEU A 109 -4.31 21.63 -1.63
N VAL A 110 -5.64 21.63 -1.60
CA VAL A 110 -6.48 20.43 -1.79
C VAL A 110 -6.14 19.69 -3.09
N ILE A 111 -5.71 20.42 -4.12
CA ILE A 111 -5.31 19.81 -5.40
C ILE A 111 -4.14 18.85 -5.25
N LEU A 112 -3.22 19.07 -4.31
CA LEU A 112 -2.13 18.14 -4.02
C LEU A 112 -2.65 16.86 -3.39
N HIS A 113 -3.60 16.96 -2.47
CA HIS A 113 -4.24 15.77 -1.88
C HIS A 113 -4.95 14.92 -2.94
N LEU A 114 -5.69 15.58 -3.84
CA LEU A 114 -6.33 14.91 -4.99
C LEU A 114 -5.31 14.26 -5.91
N SER A 115 -4.20 14.94 -6.20
CA SER A 115 -3.13 14.41 -7.05
C SER A 115 -2.46 13.18 -6.42
N MET A 116 -2.13 13.24 -5.13
CA MET A 116 -1.55 12.12 -4.39
C MET A 116 -2.49 10.93 -4.35
N ALA A 117 -3.76 11.16 -4.03
CA ALA A 117 -4.78 10.12 -4.00
C ALA A 117 -5.05 9.52 -5.40
N GLY A 118 -5.12 10.38 -6.42
CA GLY A 118 -5.30 9.98 -7.81
C GLY A 118 -4.15 9.12 -8.31
N LEU A 119 -2.91 9.54 -8.03
CA LEU A 119 -1.72 8.78 -8.38
C LEU A 119 -1.70 7.42 -7.66
N ALA A 120 -2.00 7.40 -6.37
CA ALA A 120 -2.03 6.16 -5.59
C ALA A 120 -3.07 5.16 -6.13
N GLY A 121 -4.31 5.62 -6.35
CA GLY A 121 -5.39 4.78 -6.91
C GLY A 121 -5.09 4.32 -8.33
N PHE A 122 -4.49 5.18 -9.16
CA PHE A 122 -4.10 4.83 -10.53
C PHE A 122 -2.99 3.78 -10.55
N ILE A 123 -1.93 3.96 -9.76
CA ILE A 123 -0.83 2.99 -9.67
C ILE A 123 -1.36 1.65 -9.18
N ASP A 124 -2.16 1.64 -8.11
CA ASP A 124 -2.75 0.43 -7.55
C ASP A 124 -3.61 -0.30 -8.59
N MET A 125 -4.52 0.42 -9.25
CA MET A 125 -5.36 -0.13 -10.31
C MET A 125 -4.53 -0.69 -11.47
N ALA A 126 -3.53 0.05 -11.94
CA ALA A 126 -2.67 -0.35 -13.04
C ALA A 126 -1.90 -1.64 -12.72
N VAL A 127 -1.33 -1.72 -11.51
CA VAL A 127 -0.62 -2.91 -11.02
C VAL A 127 -1.55 -4.12 -10.96
N TYR A 128 -2.74 -3.98 -10.36
CA TYR A 128 -3.68 -5.10 -10.27
C TYR A 128 -4.27 -5.52 -11.63
N VAL A 129 -4.53 -4.57 -12.54
CA VAL A 129 -4.95 -4.88 -13.93
C VAL A 129 -3.83 -5.62 -14.66
N PHE A 130 -2.59 -5.14 -14.54
CA PHE A 130 -1.42 -5.78 -15.12
C PHE A 130 -1.27 -7.22 -14.61
N TYR A 131 -1.36 -7.43 -13.29
CA TYR A 131 -1.35 -8.78 -12.71
C TYR A 131 -2.52 -9.65 -13.20
N ALA A 132 -3.72 -9.10 -13.31
CA ALA A 132 -4.89 -9.85 -13.78
C ALA A 132 -4.76 -10.30 -15.25
N ILE A 133 -4.13 -9.48 -16.10
CA ILE A 133 -3.84 -9.82 -17.50
C ILE A 133 -2.73 -10.87 -17.57
N LEU A 134 -1.65 -10.66 -16.83
CA LEU A 134 -0.48 -11.53 -16.87
C LEU A 134 -0.75 -12.91 -16.24
N ALA A 135 -1.54 -12.98 -15.19
CA ALA A 135 -1.92 -14.24 -14.54
C ALA A 135 -2.70 -15.21 -15.46
N SER A 136 -3.17 -14.72 -16.62
CA SER A 136 -3.78 -15.56 -17.63
C SER A 136 -2.78 -16.38 -18.47
N THR A 137 -1.47 -16.08 -18.40
CA THR A 137 -0.43 -16.73 -19.19
C THR A 137 0.54 -17.52 -18.30
N ALA A 138 0.71 -18.82 -18.58
CA ALA A 138 1.59 -19.69 -17.80
C ALA A 138 3.07 -19.24 -17.80
N ILE A 139 3.54 -18.63 -18.90
CA ILE A 139 4.92 -18.12 -19.04
C ILE A 139 5.18 -17.01 -18.02
N VAL A 140 4.20 -16.14 -17.82
CA VAL A 140 4.34 -14.99 -16.92
C VAL A 140 4.27 -15.41 -15.48
N ASN A 141 3.47 -16.41 -15.14
CA ASN A 141 3.44 -16.96 -13.79
C ASN A 141 4.83 -17.47 -13.36
N GLY A 142 5.54 -18.19 -14.26
CA GLY A 142 6.90 -18.66 -13.99
C GLY A 142 7.91 -17.49 -13.81
N LEU A 143 7.78 -16.40 -14.60
CA LEU A 143 8.61 -15.21 -14.46
C LEU A 143 8.31 -14.47 -13.14
N MET A 144 7.05 -14.34 -12.80
CA MET A 144 6.61 -13.68 -11.55
C MET A 144 7.13 -14.43 -10.31
N GLU A 145 7.10 -15.76 -10.33
CA GLU A 145 7.67 -16.59 -9.25
C GLU A 145 9.19 -16.44 -9.20
N ARG A 146 9.86 -16.44 -10.34
CA ARG A 146 11.32 -16.29 -10.42
C ARG A 146 11.81 -14.96 -9.84
N TYR A 147 11.08 -13.87 -10.08
CA TYR A 147 11.44 -12.53 -9.61
C TYR A 147 10.72 -12.11 -8.31
N ALA A 148 9.90 -12.97 -7.73
CA ALA A 148 9.16 -12.66 -6.50
C ALA A 148 10.08 -12.19 -5.37
N ARG A 149 11.20 -12.88 -5.15
CA ARG A 149 12.19 -12.51 -4.13
C ARG A 149 12.78 -11.11 -4.37
N LEU A 150 13.15 -10.80 -5.60
CA LEU A 150 13.74 -9.49 -5.94
C LEU A 150 12.73 -8.37 -5.71
N ARG A 151 11.49 -8.56 -6.17
CA ARG A 151 10.39 -7.62 -5.95
C ARG A 151 10.15 -7.37 -4.46
N ASP A 152 10.08 -8.43 -3.67
CA ASP A 152 9.81 -8.34 -2.23
C ASP A 152 10.95 -7.65 -1.48
N VAL A 153 12.21 -7.91 -1.87
CA VAL A 153 13.38 -7.21 -1.31
C VAL A 153 13.36 -5.73 -1.68
N ILE A 154 13.11 -5.39 -2.95
CA ILE A 154 13.04 -3.98 -3.38
C ILE A 154 11.94 -3.26 -2.60
N PHE A 155 10.75 -3.85 -2.50
CA PHE A 155 9.65 -3.25 -1.76
C PHE A 155 9.97 -3.06 -0.27
N ALA A 156 10.58 -4.06 0.36
CA ALA A 156 11.01 -3.98 1.75
C ALA A 156 12.06 -2.86 1.98
N VAL A 157 13.05 -2.75 1.08
CA VAL A 157 14.06 -1.69 1.15
C VAL A 157 13.42 -0.31 1.02
N ILE A 158 12.47 -0.13 0.11
CA ILE A 158 11.73 1.13 -0.03
C ILE A 158 11.00 1.47 1.28
N LEU A 159 10.26 0.53 1.89
CA LEU A 159 9.55 0.76 3.13
C LEU A 159 10.48 1.13 4.29
N ILE A 160 11.62 0.44 4.41
CA ILE A 160 12.62 0.71 5.44
C ILE A 160 13.25 2.09 5.23
N SER A 161 13.62 2.44 4.00
CA SER A 161 14.22 3.75 3.71
C SER A 161 13.27 4.89 4.00
N LEU A 162 11.99 4.75 3.67
CA LEU A 162 10.94 5.72 4.02
C LEU A 162 10.78 5.84 5.55
N ALA A 163 10.77 4.74 6.27
CA ALA A 163 10.68 4.76 7.73
C ALA A 163 11.88 5.48 8.37
N LEU A 164 13.08 5.17 7.90
CA LEU A 164 14.32 5.80 8.41
C LEU A 164 14.37 7.30 8.08
N SER A 165 13.91 7.69 6.89
CA SER A 165 13.80 9.11 6.50
C SER A 165 12.87 9.86 7.46
N LEU A 166 11.72 9.28 7.84
CA LEU A 166 10.81 9.88 8.81
C LEU A 166 11.43 10.02 10.20
N PHE A 167 12.13 9.01 10.68
CA PHE A 167 12.82 9.12 11.97
C PHE A 167 13.89 10.19 11.94
N ALA A 168 14.70 10.26 10.87
CA ALA A 168 15.75 11.25 10.73
C ALA A 168 15.18 12.68 10.65
N SER A 169 14.10 12.91 9.91
CA SER A 169 13.48 14.23 9.81
C SER A 169 12.91 14.72 11.16
N ASN A 170 12.37 13.81 11.97
CA ASN A 170 11.84 14.16 13.29
C ASN A 170 12.93 14.35 14.35
N LEU A 171 14.09 13.67 14.23
CA LEU A 171 15.23 13.88 15.14
C LEU A 171 15.89 15.26 14.96
N ASN A 172 15.81 15.85 13.78
CA ASN A 172 16.34 17.19 13.51
C ASN A 172 15.40 18.32 14.01
N LEU A 173 14.24 18.00 14.58
CA LEU A 173 13.28 18.95 15.15
C LEU A 173 13.46 19.12 16.68
N PHE A 174 14.32 18.33 17.31
CA PHE A 174 14.72 18.41 18.73
C PHE A 174 16.19 18.81 18.85
#